data_375128a80d51e0b4d8a15dce623f0949
#
_entry.id   375128a80d51e0b4d8a15dce623f0949
#
_cell.length_a   1.000
_cell.length_b   1.000
_cell.length_c   1.000
_cell.angle_alpha   90.00
_cell.angle_beta   90.00
_cell.angle_gamma   90.00
#
_symmetry.space_group_name_H-M   'P 1'
#
loop_
_entity.id
_entity.type
_entity.pdbx_description
1 polymer ?
#
loop_
_entity_poly.entity_id
_entity_poly.type
_entity_poly.pdbx_seq_one_letter_code
_entity_poly.pdbx_strand_id
1 'polypeptide(L)'
;YEKETYRSLSNILTVNRKLFTSDALDVFAKIHDCCSIAPLCNFDITKVRYYHDGEFYEPHLDKSFQFLAFSYFYKEPKKFEGGEIYFPKYKYELTCENNSIIILPGWVEHGVKKVKIENSDYYDGYGRYCISSFFSNKIKDFNSK
;
A
#
# COMPACT_ATOMS: atom_id res chain seq x y z
N TYR A 1 4.48 17.34 20.08
CA TYR A 1 4.20 15.93 19.73
C TYR A 1 3.64 15.82 18.30
N GLU A 2 2.60 16.56 17.95
CA GLU A 2 2.00 16.58 16.61
C GLU A 2 2.98 17.05 15.52
N LYS A 3 3.80 18.06 15.80
CA LYS A 3 4.73 18.61 14.80
C LYS A 3 5.84 17.63 14.37
N GLU A 4 6.32 16.78 15.25
CA GLU A 4 7.32 15.76 14.91
C GLU A 4 6.70 14.60 14.15
N THR A 5 5.51 14.18 14.52
CA THR A 5 4.76 13.14 13.80
C THR A 5 4.47 13.56 12.35
N TYR A 6 4.02 14.81 12.13
CA TYR A 6 3.79 15.33 10.79
C TYR A 6 5.06 15.43 9.94
N ARG A 7 6.19 15.81 10.52
CA ARG A 7 7.47 15.86 9.80
C ARG A 7 7.95 14.47 9.41
N SER A 8 7.83 13.49 10.29
CA SER A 8 8.19 12.11 10.00
C SER A 8 7.34 11.52 8.88
N LEU A 9 6.03 11.68 8.93
CA LEU A 9 5.11 11.27 7.87
C LEU A 9 5.40 11.95 6.54
N SER A 10 5.69 13.25 6.56
CA SER A 10 6.06 14.00 5.36
C SER A 10 7.31 13.45 4.69
N ASN A 11 8.33 13.09 5.48
CA ASN A 11 9.56 12.50 4.95
C ASN A 11 9.32 11.12 4.35
N ILE A 12 8.55 10.26 5.01
CA ILE A 12 8.18 8.93 4.50
C ILE A 12 7.41 9.07 3.19
N LEU A 13 6.40 9.94 3.13
CA LEU A 13 5.62 10.18 1.92
C LEU A 13 6.50 10.75 0.79
N THR A 14 7.43 11.64 1.10
CA THR A 14 8.36 12.19 0.10
C THR A 14 9.27 11.11 -0.47
N VAL A 15 9.82 10.23 0.35
CA VAL A 15 10.64 9.10 -0.11
C VAL A 15 9.80 8.15 -0.95
N ASN A 16 8.61 7.78 -0.47
CA ASN A 16 7.71 6.89 -1.20
C ASN A 16 7.33 7.45 -2.58
N ARG A 17 7.01 8.75 -2.64
CA ARG A 17 6.68 9.41 -3.91
C ARG A 17 7.82 9.43 -4.92
N LYS A 18 9.06 9.47 -4.45
CA LYS A 18 10.23 9.34 -5.33
C LYS A 18 10.33 7.96 -5.99
N LEU A 19 9.79 6.91 -5.35
CA LEU A 19 9.72 5.57 -5.94
C LEU A 19 8.71 5.50 -7.09
N PHE A 20 7.78 6.47 -7.18
CA PHE A 20 6.75 6.53 -8.21
C PHE A 20 6.96 7.71 -9.17
N THR A 21 8.22 8.06 -9.43
CA THR A 21 8.59 8.95 -10.53
C THR A 21 8.36 8.27 -11.87
N SER A 22 8.41 9.02 -12.96
CA SER A 22 8.28 8.48 -14.32
C SER A 22 9.18 7.27 -14.56
N ASP A 23 10.44 7.34 -14.13
CA ASP A 23 11.40 6.25 -14.31
C ASP A 23 10.99 4.98 -13.54
N ALA A 24 10.49 5.11 -12.32
CA ALA A 24 9.98 3.99 -11.55
C ALA A 24 8.72 3.39 -12.15
N LEU A 25 7.81 4.22 -12.65
CA LEU A 25 6.59 3.76 -13.34
C LEU A 25 6.93 3.02 -14.64
N ASP A 26 7.96 3.45 -15.37
CA ASP A 26 8.47 2.75 -16.53
C ASP A 26 9.08 1.39 -16.19
N VAL A 27 9.73 1.27 -15.03
CA VAL A 27 10.20 -0.02 -14.52
C VAL A 27 9.01 -0.92 -14.17
N PHE A 28 8.00 -0.41 -13.47
CA PHE A 28 6.79 -1.18 -13.15
C PHE A 28 6.06 -1.66 -14.41
N ALA A 29 5.97 -0.81 -15.44
CA ALA A 29 5.33 -1.19 -16.70
C ALA A 29 5.99 -2.40 -17.39
N LYS A 30 7.27 -2.66 -17.11
CA LYS A 30 8.03 -3.78 -17.68
C LYS A 30 7.96 -5.07 -16.86
N ILE A 31 7.46 -5.00 -15.62
CA ILE A 31 7.40 -6.17 -14.72
C ILE A 31 6.34 -7.17 -15.21
N HIS A 32 5.18 -6.66 -15.65
CA HIS A 32 4.08 -7.48 -16.13
C HIS A 32 3.16 -6.66 -17.02
N ASP A 33 2.51 -7.28 -18.01
CA ASP A 33 1.65 -6.62 -18.98
C ASP A 33 0.52 -5.79 -18.33
N CYS A 34 -0.04 -6.28 -17.21
CA CYS A 34 -1.07 -5.52 -16.48
C CYS A 34 -0.56 -4.21 -15.88
N CYS A 35 0.74 -4.02 -15.76
CA CYS A 35 1.36 -2.80 -15.26
C CYS A 35 1.69 -1.80 -16.39
N SER A 36 1.49 -2.16 -17.66
CA SER A 36 1.81 -1.33 -18.82
C SER A 36 1.10 0.04 -18.84
N ILE A 37 -0.01 0.14 -18.12
CA ILE A 37 -0.75 1.41 -17.94
C ILE A 37 -0.15 2.33 -16.88
N ALA A 38 0.82 1.88 -16.10
CA ALA A 38 1.39 2.66 -14.99
C ALA A 38 1.93 4.05 -15.43
N PRO A 39 2.67 4.18 -16.55
CA PRO A 39 3.15 5.48 -17.02
C PRO A 39 2.04 6.44 -17.46
N LEU A 40 0.83 5.95 -17.70
CA LEU A 40 -0.32 6.77 -18.08
C LEU A 40 -1.05 7.37 -16.88
N CYS A 41 -0.73 6.92 -15.66
CA CYS A 41 -1.34 7.45 -14.46
C CYS A 41 -0.81 8.86 -14.16
N ASN A 42 -1.72 9.81 -14.03
CA ASN A 42 -1.42 11.22 -13.76
C ASN A 42 -1.94 11.70 -12.40
N PHE A 43 -2.47 10.78 -11.60
CA PHE A 43 -3.02 11.07 -10.27
C PHE A 43 -2.71 9.92 -9.33
N ASP A 44 -2.30 10.26 -8.11
CA ASP A 44 -2.10 9.30 -7.03
C ASP A 44 -2.73 9.76 -5.72
N ILE A 45 -3.13 8.80 -4.90
CA ILE A 45 -3.43 8.98 -3.48
C ILE A 45 -2.51 8.05 -2.70
N THR A 46 -1.80 8.60 -1.73
CA THR A 46 -0.94 7.79 -0.85
C THR A 46 -1.46 7.87 0.59
N LYS A 47 -1.61 6.71 1.23
CA LYS A 47 -2.05 6.56 2.62
C LYS A 47 -1.02 5.76 3.39
N VAL A 48 -0.69 6.20 4.61
CA VAL A 48 0.10 5.43 5.57
C VAL A 48 -0.87 4.76 6.55
N ARG A 49 -0.70 3.47 6.75
CA ARG A 49 -1.52 2.67 7.67
C ARG A 49 -0.63 1.91 8.63
N TYR A 50 -1.07 1.82 9.86
CA TYR A 50 -0.54 0.94 10.87
C TYR A 50 -1.65 0.00 11.31
N TYR A 51 -1.39 -1.29 11.28
CA TYR A 51 -2.30 -2.31 11.76
C TYR A 51 -1.81 -2.79 13.12
N HIS A 52 -2.62 -2.55 14.13
CA HIS A 52 -2.43 -3.02 15.48
C HIS A 52 -3.07 -4.39 15.69
N ASP A 53 -3.02 -4.90 16.93
CA ASP A 53 -3.68 -6.15 17.28
C ASP A 53 -5.18 -6.10 16.98
N GLY A 54 -5.68 -7.19 16.41
CA GLY A 54 -7.08 -7.34 16.04
C GLY A 54 -7.51 -6.65 14.75
N GLU A 55 -6.69 -5.76 14.18
CA GLU A 55 -7.05 -5.02 12.97
C GLU A 55 -6.92 -5.87 11.71
N PHE A 56 -7.82 -5.65 10.77
CA PHE A 56 -7.93 -6.33 9.49
C PHE A 56 -8.61 -5.42 8.46
N TYR A 57 -8.71 -5.87 7.24
CA TYR A 57 -9.48 -5.19 6.21
C TYR A 57 -10.29 -6.19 5.41
N GLU A 58 -11.61 -5.99 5.36
CA GLU A 58 -12.51 -6.86 4.62
C GLU A 58 -12.21 -6.86 3.12
N PRO A 59 -12.53 -7.94 2.39
CA PRO A 59 -12.37 -8.00 0.95
C PRO A 59 -13.12 -6.89 0.25
N HIS A 60 -12.43 -6.20 -0.64
CA HIS A 60 -12.99 -5.07 -1.39
C HIS A 60 -12.31 -4.90 -2.74
N LEU A 61 -12.84 -3.99 -3.53
CA LEU A 61 -12.33 -3.59 -4.83
C LEU A 61 -12.07 -2.09 -4.84
N ASP A 62 -10.91 -1.69 -5.31
CA ASP A 62 -10.53 -0.29 -5.49
C ASP A 62 -10.75 0.18 -6.94
N LYS A 63 -11.98 0.00 -7.45
CA LYS A 63 -12.35 0.16 -8.86
C LYS A 63 -12.05 1.52 -9.48
N SER A 64 -11.90 2.56 -8.66
CA SER A 64 -11.56 3.92 -9.11
C SER A 64 -10.08 4.09 -9.48
N PHE A 65 -9.27 3.07 -9.26
CA PHE A 65 -7.83 3.11 -9.49
C PHE A 65 -7.42 2.03 -10.49
N GLN A 66 -6.50 2.37 -11.39
CA GLN A 66 -5.98 1.45 -12.38
C GLN A 66 -5.09 0.41 -11.74
N PHE A 67 -4.20 0.84 -10.85
CA PHE A 67 -3.38 -0.08 -10.06
C PHE A 67 -3.07 0.47 -8.66
N LEU A 68 -2.64 -0.42 -7.79
CA LEU A 68 -2.31 -0.19 -6.41
C LEU A 68 -0.88 -0.66 -6.17
N ALA A 69 -0.15 0.04 -5.32
CA ALA A 69 1.15 -0.38 -4.84
C ALA A 69 1.17 -0.31 -3.31
N PHE A 70 1.43 -1.43 -2.68
CA PHE A 70 1.48 -1.57 -1.23
C PHE A 70 2.90 -1.87 -0.78
N SER A 71 3.54 -0.91 -0.12
CA SER A 71 4.85 -1.07 0.48
C SER A 71 4.71 -1.47 1.95
N TYR A 72 5.35 -2.56 2.35
CA TYR A 72 5.22 -3.14 3.68
C TYR A 72 6.48 -2.94 4.50
N PHE A 73 6.26 -2.61 5.77
CA PHE A 73 7.32 -2.41 6.74
C PHE A 73 6.90 -2.94 8.10
N TYR A 74 7.85 -3.40 8.87
CA TYR A 74 7.68 -3.69 10.28
C TYR A 74 9.00 -3.55 11.01
N LYS A 75 8.91 -3.36 12.33
CA LYS A 75 10.06 -3.28 13.22
C LYS A 75 10.62 -4.68 13.47
N GLU A 76 11.91 -4.83 13.32
CA GLU A 76 12.59 -6.09 13.63
C GLU A 76 12.92 -6.22 15.13
N PRO A 77 12.85 -7.42 15.70
CA PRO A 77 12.34 -8.63 15.10
C PRO A 77 10.82 -8.54 14.88
N LYS A 78 10.27 -9.23 13.86
CA LYS A 78 8.84 -9.28 13.63
C LYS A 78 8.12 -9.89 14.86
N LYS A 79 7.17 -9.14 15.43
CA LYS A 79 6.43 -9.53 16.63
C LYS A 79 4.91 -9.57 16.42
N PHE A 80 4.48 -9.79 15.21
CA PHE A 80 3.06 -10.02 14.91
C PHE A 80 2.90 -11.22 13.99
N GLU A 81 1.72 -11.83 14.06
CA GLU A 81 1.22 -12.86 13.15
C GLU A 81 0.08 -12.28 12.30
N GLY A 82 -0.22 -12.93 11.19
CA GLY A 82 -1.28 -12.46 10.29
C GLY A 82 -0.85 -11.26 9.46
N GLY A 83 -1.85 -10.47 9.03
CA GLY A 83 -1.65 -9.30 8.20
C GLY A 83 -1.33 -9.61 6.74
N GLU A 84 -1.45 -10.87 6.30
CA GLU A 84 -1.32 -11.25 4.90
C GLU A 84 -2.37 -10.52 4.06
N ILE A 85 -1.97 -10.09 2.87
CA ILE A 85 -2.95 -9.72 1.86
C ILE A 85 -3.51 -11.00 1.23
N TYR A 86 -4.83 -11.11 1.16
CA TYR A 86 -5.47 -12.30 0.61
C TYR A 86 -6.45 -11.94 -0.50
N PHE A 87 -6.62 -12.88 -1.42
CA PHE A 87 -7.40 -12.76 -2.64
C PHE A 87 -8.48 -13.85 -2.65
N PRO A 88 -9.70 -13.56 -2.16
CA PRO A 88 -10.75 -14.59 -1.95
C PRO A 88 -11.08 -15.38 -3.22
N LYS A 89 -11.24 -14.69 -4.33
CA LYS A 89 -11.56 -15.29 -5.63
C LYS A 89 -10.52 -16.31 -6.10
N TYR A 90 -9.26 -16.07 -5.76
CA TYR A 90 -8.14 -16.91 -6.22
C TYR A 90 -7.69 -17.91 -5.16
N LYS A 91 -8.28 -17.88 -3.95
CA LYS A 91 -7.86 -18.68 -2.78
C LYS A 91 -6.35 -18.58 -2.55
N TYR A 92 -5.82 -17.38 -2.67
CA TYR A 92 -4.39 -17.09 -2.61
C TYR A 92 -4.11 -15.98 -1.60
N GLU A 93 -2.95 -16.07 -0.98
CA GLU A 93 -2.48 -15.06 -0.03
C GLU A 93 -0.99 -14.82 -0.19
N LEU A 94 -0.57 -13.61 0.15
CA LEU A 94 0.82 -13.19 0.14
C LEU A 94 1.21 -12.71 1.54
N THR A 95 2.27 -13.28 2.04
CA THR A 95 2.93 -12.79 3.25
C THR A 95 3.52 -11.40 2.99
N CYS A 96 3.34 -10.49 3.95
CA CYS A 96 3.95 -9.17 3.87
C CYS A 96 5.39 -9.26 4.40
N GLU A 97 6.34 -9.35 3.48
CA GLU A 97 7.76 -9.32 3.81
C GLU A 97 8.20 -7.88 4.15
N ASN A 98 9.15 -7.74 5.10
CA ASN A 98 9.69 -6.43 5.43
C ASN A 98 10.40 -5.80 4.23
N ASN A 99 10.19 -4.50 4.03
CA ASN A 99 10.76 -3.75 2.91
C ASN A 99 10.41 -4.35 1.54
N SER A 100 9.17 -4.82 1.38
CA SER A 100 8.64 -5.36 0.13
C SER A 100 7.56 -4.46 -0.46
N ILE A 101 7.27 -4.65 -1.73
CA ILE A 101 6.18 -3.98 -2.44
C ILE A 101 5.34 -5.00 -3.22
N ILE A 102 4.03 -4.87 -3.12
CA ILE A 102 3.06 -5.64 -3.90
C ILE A 102 2.33 -4.67 -4.82
N ILE A 103 2.28 -5.01 -6.11
CA ILE A 103 1.55 -4.23 -7.12
C ILE A 103 0.42 -5.10 -7.65
N LEU A 104 -0.79 -4.53 -7.71
CA LEU A 104 -1.98 -5.21 -8.23
C LEU A 104 -2.93 -4.24 -8.90
N PRO A 105 -3.73 -4.72 -9.87
CA PRO A 105 -4.82 -3.94 -10.45
C PRO A 105 -5.90 -3.61 -9.42
N GLY A 106 -6.50 -2.41 -9.50
CA GLY A 106 -7.53 -1.96 -8.56
C GLY A 106 -8.83 -2.77 -8.59
N TRP A 107 -9.07 -3.55 -9.64
CA TRP A 107 -10.23 -4.45 -9.79
C TRP A 107 -9.99 -5.89 -9.29
N VAL A 108 -8.84 -6.17 -8.70
CA VAL A 108 -8.58 -7.44 -8.01
C VAL A 108 -9.12 -7.34 -6.59
N GLU A 109 -10.09 -8.18 -6.25
CA GLU A 109 -10.64 -8.26 -4.90
C GLU A 109 -9.57 -8.74 -3.94
N HIS A 110 -9.35 -7.97 -2.88
CA HIS A 110 -8.33 -8.24 -1.88
C HIS A 110 -8.75 -7.76 -0.50
N GLY A 111 -8.20 -8.38 0.52
CA GLY A 111 -8.39 -8.02 1.92
C GLY A 111 -7.09 -8.20 2.70
N VAL A 112 -7.12 -7.85 3.98
CA VAL A 112 -5.99 -8.04 4.90
C VAL A 112 -6.46 -8.90 6.06
N LYS A 113 -5.76 -10.00 6.32
CA LYS A 113 -6.03 -10.87 7.46
C LYS A 113 -5.76 -10.14 8.77
N LYS A 114 -6.45 -10.60 9.80
CA LYS A 114 -6.30 -10.06 11.14
C LYS A 114 -4.85 -10.14 11.61
N VAL A 115 -4.34 -9.01 12.09
CA VAL A 115 -3.04 -8.93 12.76
C VAL A 115 -3.22 -9.36 14.22
N LYS A 116 -2.26 -10.09 14.75
CA LYS A 116 -2.19 -10.50 16.16
C LYS A 116 -0.85 -10.06 16.73
N ILE A 117 -0.89 -9.35 17.84
CA ILE A 117 0.30 -8.88 18.57
C ILE A 117 0.16 -9.35 20.03
N GLU A 118 1.24 -9.89 20.58
CA GLU A 118 1.27 -10.25 21.99
C GLU A 118 1.12 -9.01 22.88
N ASN A 119 0.40 -9.14 23.99
CA ASN A 119 0.09 -8.03 24.90
C ASN A 119 1.33 -7.27 25.39
N SER A 120 2.47 -7.98 25.57
CA SER A 120 3.75 -7.38 25.97
C SER A 120 4.31 -6.36 24.97
N ASP A 121 3.89 -6.45 23.70
CA ASP A 121 4.39 -5.63 22.61
C ASP A 121 3.38 -4.57 22.15
N TYR A 122 2.26 -4.43 22.89
CA TYR A 122 1.28 -3.38 22.66
C TYR A 122 1.93 -2.01 22.77
N TYR A 123 1.59 -1.11 21.85
CA TYR A 123 2.09 0.27 21.78
C TYR A 123 3.60 0.45 21.49
N ASP A 124 4.35 -0.63 21.31
CA ASP A 124 5.77 -0.57 20.98
C ASP A 124 6.09 -0.43 19.48
N GLY A 125 5.05 -0.33 18.67
CA GLY A 125 5.18 -0.15 17.21
C GLY A 125 5.55 -1.43 16.46
N TYR A 126 5.30 -2.59 17.03
CA TYR A 126 5.58 -3.90 16.41
C TYR A 126 4.46 -4.43 15.50
N GLY A 127 3.52 -3.59 15.12
CA GLY A 127 2.48 -3.96 14.16
C GLY A 127 2.94 -3.89 12.70
N ARG A 128 1.99 -4.04 11.81
CA ARG A 128 2.20 -4.05 10.36
C ARG A 128 2.02 -2.64 9.78
N TYR A 129 3.06 -2.07 9.24
CA TYR A 129 2.99 -0.81 8.51
C TYR A 129 2.76 -1.06 7.02
N CYS A 130 1.96 -0.21 6.40
CA CYS A 130 1.73 -0.23 4.98
C CYS A 130 1.62 1.20 4.43
N ILE A 131 2.40 1.50 3.41
CA ILE A 131 2.19 2.67 2.58
C ILE A 131 1.43 2.22 1.35
N SER A 132 0.18 2.64 1.23
CA SER A 132 -0.71 2.29 0.13
C SER A 132 -0.76 3.44 -0.87
N SER A 133 -0.30 3.21 -2.08
CA SER A 133 -0.37 4.16 -3.18
C SER A 133 -1.38 3.67 -4.21
N PHE A 134 -2.33 4.54 -4.54
CA PHE A 134 -3.45 4.27 -5.44
C PHE A 134 -3.29 5.15 -6.68
N PHE A 135 -3.17 4.55 -7.84
CA PHE A 135 -2.88 5.25 -9.09
C PHE A 135 -4.09 5.27 -10.02
N SER A 136 -4.34 6.44 -10.58
CA SER A 136 -5.46 6.66 -11.49
C SER A 136 -5.08 7.60 -12.61
N ASN A 137 -5.91 7.63 -13.63
CA ASN A 137 -5.87 8.64 -14.67
C ASN A 137 -7.10 9.55 -14.50
N LYS A 138 -6.87 10.81 -14.15
CA LYS A 138 -7.90 11.83 -14.14
C LYS A 138 -7.94 12.49 -15.52
N ILE A 139 -9.06 12.35 -16.19
CA ILE A 139 -9.38 13.16 -17.35
C ILE A 139 -9.48 14.62 -16.87
N LYS A 140 -8.63 15.49 -17.38
CA LYS A 140 -8.79 16.92 -17.14
C LYS A 140 -10.11 17.32 -17.81
N ASP A 141 -11.06 17.81 -17.02
CA ASP A 141 -12.26 18.43 -17.58
C ASP A 141 -11.82 19.59 -18.45
N PHE A 142 -11.96 19.46 -19.77
CA PHE A 142 -11.65 20.52 -20.73
C PHE A 142 -12.59 21.73 -20.62
N ASN A 143 -13.59 21.67 -19.74
CA ASN A 143 -14.63 22.68 -19.56
C ASN A 143 -14.47 23.60 -18.34
N SER A 144 -13.37 23.50 -17.59
CA SER A 144 -13.09 24.48 -16.52
C SER A 144 -12.18 25.57 -17.05
N LYS A 145 -12.79 26.52 -17.77
CA LYS A 145 -12.23 27.87 -17.97
C LYS A 145 -12.86 28.81 -16.97
#